data_4f0eb36dd0893102d34f52f30bc20dd7
#
_entry.id   4f0eb36dd0893102d34f52f30bc20dd7
#
_cell.length_a   1.000
_cell.length_b   1.000
_cell.length_c   1.000
_cell.angle_alpha   90.00
_cell.angle_beta   90.00
_cell.angle_gamma   90.00
#
_symmetry.space_group_name_H-M   'P 1'
#
loop_
_entity.id
_entity.type
_entity.pdbx_description
1 polymer ?
#
loop_
_entity_poly.entity_id
_entity_poly.type
_entity_poly.pdbx_seq_one_letter_code
_entity_poly.pdbx_strand_id
1 'polypeptide(L)'
;SEPIDVLNQEETMDLTITIMDGYKQADSEIEKWLEEMYNVNITLNVLPGYTDGASQIQLIMAGDELPDTIWWWSMDTQYQQWVDAGLLVDVAPYVAKYPNIRNYYNKMDPNTLFFASDDSGAMYRIPGDVAEPSCEVLWIRQDWLDNLKLEVPTTIDELEEVMRAFTEDDPDGNGQDDTYGLGGDGYDFRSFWPWIQAYDYTHYANWVVDDAGNVQY
;
A
#
# COMPACT_ATOMS: atom_id res chain seq x y z
N SER A 1 -0.41 -32.74 9.51
CA SER A 1 0.35 -32.32 10.71
C SER A 1 -0.48 -31.34 11.53
N GLU A 2 -0.41 -31.41 12.84
CA GLU A 2 -1.06 -30.43 13.73
C GLU A 2 -0.46 -29.05 13.49
N PRO A 3 -1.22 -27.96 13.75
CA PRO A 3 -0.68 -26.61 13.71
C PRO A 3 0.53 -26.51 14.62
N ILE A 4 1.60 -25.93 14.14
CA ILE A 4 2.76 -25.61 15.00
C ILE A 4 2.26 -24.58 16.00
N ASP A 5 2.43 -24.86 17.28
CA ASP A 5 2.23 -23.84 18.32
C ASP A 5 3.48 -22.97 18.36
N VAL A 6 3.45 -21.91 17.56
CA VAL A 6 4.58 -20.97 17.42
C VAL A 6 4.93 -20.25 18.74
N LEU A 7 4.01 -20.23 19.70
CA LEU A 7 4.25 -19.65 21.02
C LEU A 7 4.99 -20.60 21.98
N ASN A 8 5.08 -21.88 21.64
CA ASN A 8 5.76 -22.91 22.44
C ASN A 8 6.88 -23.60 21.63
N GLN A 9 7.51 -22.90 20.71
CA GLN A 9 8.60 -23.44 19.93
C GLN A 9 9.83 -23.69 20.82
N GLU A 10 10.31 -24.93 20.87
CA GLU A 10 11.45 -25.31 21.72
C GLU A 10 12.80 -24.86 21.13
N GLU A 11 12.91 -24.90 19.79
CA GLU A 11 14.12 -24.49 19.07
C GLU A 11 13.97 -23.09 18.50
N THR A 12 15.02 -22.27 18.68
CA THR A 12 15.06 -20.93 18.08
C THR A 12 15.24 -21.06 16.57
N MET A 13 14.44 -20.32 15.80
CA MET A 13 14.49 -20.30 14.35
C MET A 13 15.11 -18.99 13.87
N ASP A 14 16.05 -19.06 12.95
CA ASP A 14 16.57 -17.89 12.25
C ASP A 14 15.67 -17.53 11.08
N LEU A 15 15.26 -16.26 10.98
CA LEU A 15 14.42 -15.73 9.91
C LEU A 15 15.07 -14.53 9.23
N THR A 16 15.15 -14.57 7.91
CA THR A 16 15.62 -13.47 7.10
C THR A 16 14.43 -12.81 6.41
N ILE A 17 14.19 -11.55 6.74
CA ILE A 17 13.09 -10.75 6.22
C ILE A 17 13.65 -9.62 5.38
N THR A 18 13.23 -9.52 4.13
CA THR A 18 13.60 -8.42 3.25
C THR A 18 12.47 -7.39 3.19
N ILE A 19 12.77 -6.16 3.53
CA ILE A 19 11.79 -5.05 3.57
C ILE A 19 12.34 -3.81 2.86
N MET A 20 11.44 -2.89 2.55
CA MET A 20 11.80 -1.60 1.94
C MET A 20 12.26 -0.58 2.99
N ASP A 21 13.14 0.34 2.58
CA ASP A 21 13.81 1.34 3.44
C ASP A 21 12.88 2.15 4.36
N GLY A 22 11.70 2.53 3.90
CA GLY A 22 10.78 3.35 4.70
C GLY A 22 10.27 2.72 6.00
N TYR A 23 10.54 1.43 6.20
CA TYR A 23 10.04 0.67 7.36
C TYR A 23 11.17 0.14 8.24
N LYS A 24 12.38 0.57 7.98
CA LYS A 24 13.53 0.07 8.72
C LYS A 24 13.54 0.55 10.14
N GLN A 25 13.69 -0.36 11.07
CA GLN A 25 14.19 -0.17 12.41
C GLN A 25 14.77 -1.49 12.91
N ALA A 26 15.94 -1.86 12.38
CA ALA A 26 16.69 -2.98 12.95
C ALA A 26 16.96 -2.71 14.46
N ASP A 27 16.92 -3.76 15.26
CA ASP A 27 17.02 -3.70 16.72
C ASP A 27 15.91 -2.90 17.42
N SER A 28 14.75 -2.76 16.76
CA SER A 28 13.60 -2.07 17.32
C SER A 28 12.98 -2.83 18.50
N GLU A 29 12.23 -2.13 19.34
CA GLU A 29 11.48 -2.76 20.44
C GLU A 29 10.44 -3.76 19.94
N ILE A 30 9.87 -3.52 18.74
CA ILE A 30 8.92 -4.43 18.10
C ILE A 30 9.61 -5.72 17.64
N GLU A 31 10.78 -5.58 17.02
CA GLU A 31 11.59 -6.73 16.59
C GLU A 31 11.95 -7.62 17.79
N LYS A 32 12.50 -7.04 18.85
CA LYS A 32 12.83 -7.77 20.09
C LYS A 32 11.61 -8.43 20.71
N TRP A 33 10.47 -7.76 20.71
CA TRP A 33 9.23 -8.33 21.21
C TRP A 33 8.76 -9.53 20.36
N LEU A 34 8.90 -9.46 19.02
CA LEU A 34 8.59 -10.56 18.12
C LEU A 34 9.55 -11.74 18.33
N GLU A 35 10.84 -11.48 18.45
CA GLU A 35 11.86 -12.48 18.72
C GLU A 35 11.60 -13.25 20.02
N GLU A 36 11.30 -12.52 21.09
CA GLU A 36 10.94 -13.11 22.38
C GLU A 36 9.64 -13.90 22.32
N MET A 37 8.61 -13.34 21.67
CA MET A 37 7.27 -13.96 21.59
C MET A 37 7.28 -15.25 20.81
N TYR A 38 8.01 -15.29 19.69
CA TYR A 38 7.99 -16.42 18.76
C TYR A 38 9.25 -17.29 18.82
N ASN A 39 10.18 -17.02 19.71
CA ASN A 39 11.47 -17.70 19.83
C ASN A 39 12.19 -17.75 18.47
N VAL A 40 12.38 -16.61 17.85
CA VAL A 40 13.05 -16.45 16.55
C VAL A 40 14.17 -15.43 16.65
N ASN A 41 15.18 -15.55 15.78
CA ASN A 41 16.14 -14.47 15.53
C ASN A 41 15.79 -13.84 14.17
N ILE A 42 15.58 -12.55 14.12
CA ILE A 42 15.19 -11.84 12.90
C ILE A 42 16.41 -11.13 12.32
N THR A 43 16.70 -11.38 11.05
CA THR A 43 17.65 -10.61 10.25
C THR A 43 16.88 -9.78 9.23
N LEU A 44 16.92 -8.45 9.37
CA LEU A 44 16.29 -7.54 8.44
C LEU A 44 17.24 -7.15 7.31
N ASN A 45 16.90 -7.51 6.08
CA ASN A 45 17.53 -6.99 4.88
C ASN A 45 16.74 -5.77 4.41
N VAL A 46 17.29 -4.59 4.66
CA VAL A 46 16.63 -3.33 4.30
C VAL A 46 17.05 -2.91 2.91
N LEU A 47 16.09 -2.89 1.99
CA LEU A 47 16.31 -2.44 0.61
C LEU A 47 16.28 -0.91 0.52
N PRO A 48 17.07 -0.31 -0.38
CA PRO A 48 16.96 1.11 -0.68
C PRO A 48 15.59 1.43 -1.29
N GLY A 49 15.28 2.72 -1.46
CA GLY A 49 13.99 3.19 -1.95
C GLY A 49 13.54 2.53 -3.27
N TYR A 50 12.32 2.79 -3.64
CA TYR A 50 11.53 2.04 -4.64
C TYR A 50 12.27 1.60 -5.92
N THR A 51 12.97 2.51 -6.59
CA THR A 51 13.63 2.22 -7.89
C THR A 51 14.81 1.25 -7.75
N ASP A 52 15.67 1.52 -6.78
CA ASP A 52 16.87 0.71 -6.56
C ASP A 52 16.53 -0.61 -5.87
N GLY A 53 15.52 -0.59 -5.00
CA GLY A 53 15.02 -1.77 -4.30
C GLY A 53 14.47 -2.84 -5.26
N ALA A 54 13.73 -2.46 -6.30
CA ALA A 54 13.23 -3.39 -7.31
C ALA A 54 14.36 -4.13 -8.02
N SER A 55 15.44 -3.42 -8.38
CA SER A 55 16.62 -4.02 -8.99
C SER A 55 17.35 -4.96 -8.03
N GLN A 56 17.43 -4.59 -6.76
CA GLN A 56 18.07 -5.45 -5.75
C GLN A 56 17.28 -6.72 -5.46
N ILE A 57 15.92 -6.65 -5.40
CA ILE A 57 15.11 -7.86 -5.28
C ILE A 57 15.40 -8.83 -6.44
N GLN A 58 15.50 -8.34 -7.66
CA GLN A 58 15.84 -9.22 -8.79
C GLN A 58 17.18 -9.90 -8.63
N LEU A 59 18.19 -9.18 -8.07
CA LEU A 59 19.50 -9.79 -7.78
C LEU A 59 19.41 -10.81 -6.66
N ILE A 60 18.67 -10.54 -5.60
CA ILE A 60 18.43 -11.49 -4.50
C ILE A 60 17.74 -12.75 -5.02
N MET A 61 16.68 -12.59 -5.83
CA MET A 61 15.92 -13.72 -6.37
C MET A 61 16.69 -14.52 -7.45
N ALA A 62 17.76 -13.95 -8.00
CA ALA A 62 18.67 -14.65 -8.88
C ALA A 62 19.87 -15.30 -8.16
N GLY A 63 20.00 -15.07 -6.85
CA GLY A 63 21.08 -15.63 -6.03
C GLY A 63 20.76 -17.05 -5.52
N ASP A 64 21.75 -17.66 -4.90
CA ASP A 64 21.64 -19.02 -4.33
C ASP A 64 21.03 -19.02 -2.92
N GLU A 65 21.07 -17.89 -2.21
CA GLU A 65 20.53 -17.71 -0.85
C GLU A 65 19.32 -16.77 -0.87
N LEU A 66 18.14 -17.35 -0.81
CA LEU A 66 16.89 -16.60 -0.78
C LEU A 66 16.53 -16.27 0.68
N PRO A 67 15.97 -15.08 0.95
CA PRO A 67 15.41 -14.77 2.27
C PRO A 67 14.13 -15.60 2.49
N ASP A 68 13.76 -15.77 3.76
CA ASP A 68 12.51 -16.47 4.12
C ASP A 68 11.27 -15.71 3.68
N THR A 69 11.32 -14.38 3.73
CA THR A 69 10.23 -13.53 3.25
C THR A 69 10.75 -12.27 2.58
N ILE A 70 9.96 -11.79 1.59
CA ILE A 70 10.17 -10.49 0.94
C ILE A 70 8.85 -9.72 1.02
N TRP A 71 8.89 -8.53 1.62
CA TRP A 71 7.78 -7.61 1.58
C TRP A 71 7.99 -6.59 0.45
N TRP A 72 7.11 -6.61 -0.54
CA TRP A 72 7.19 -5.72 -1.68
C TRP A 72 5.83 -5.53 -2.36
N TRP A 73 5.70 -4.47 -3.14
CA TRP A 73 4.55 -4.23 -4.00
C TRP A 73 5.00 -4.05 -5.47
N SER A 74 4.09 -4.28 -6.41
CA SER A 74 4.27 -3.89 -7.81
C SER A 74 5.39 -4.62 -8.59
N MET A 75 5.44 -5.95 -8.48
CA MET A 75 6.35 -6.78 -9.28
C MET A 75 5.62 -7.94 -9.97
N ASP A 76 4.43 -7.70 -10.52
CA ASP A 76 3.56 -8.77 -11.03
C ASP A 76 4.20 -9.60 -12.16
N THR A 77 4.97 -8.97 -13.05
CA THR A 77 5.68 -9.69 -14.13
C THR A 77 6.78 -10.58 -13.58
N GLN A 78 7.56 -10.10 -12.62
CA GLN A 78 8.64 -10.85 -11.99
C GLN A 78 8.09 -11.94 -11.08
N TYR A 79 7.01 -11.66 -10.37
CA TYR A 79 6.31 -12.62 -9.52
C TYR A 79 5.96 -13.88 -10.27
N GLN A 80 5.36 -13.78 -11.46
CA GLN A 80 5.03 -14.96 -12.26
C GLN A 80 6.27 -15.76 -12.67
N GLN A 81 7.35 -15.08 -13.04
CA GLN A 81 8.62 -15.75 -13.37
C GLN A 81 9.19 -16.53 -12.18
N TRP A 82 9.07 -16.00 -10.96
CA TRP A 82 9.54 -16.69 -9.75
C TRP A 82 8.64 -17.87 -9.37
N VAL A 83 7.33 -17.77 -9.60
CA VAL A 83 6.40 -18.89 -9.46
C VAL A 83 6.78 -20.02 -10.43
N ASP A 84 6.95 -19.68 -11.71
CA ASP A 84 7.30 -20.65 -12.77
C ASP A 84 8.67 -21.30 -12.54
N ALA A 85 9.60 -20.57 -11.93
CA ALA A 85 10.91 -21.08 -11.55
C ALA A 85 10.91 -21.91 -10.26
N GLY A 86 9.77 -21.98 -9.56
CA GLY A 86 9.64 -22.72 -8.29
C GLY A 86 10.38 -22.07 -7.10
N LEU A 87 10.62 -20.78 -7.16
CA LEU A 87 11.31 -20.03 -6.11
C LEU A 87 10.40 -19.63 -4.95
N LEU A 88 9.09 -19.68 -5.15
CA LEU A 88 8.08 -19.31 -4.16
C LEU A 88 7.32 -20.53 -3.66
N VAL A 89 6.96 -20.52 -2.40
CA VAL A 89 6.20 -21.59 -1.75
C VAL A 89 4.70 -21.35 -1.93
N ASP A 90 3.94 -22.40 -2.30
CA ASP A 90 2.48 -22.33 -2.24
C ASP A 90 2.03 -22.25 -0.77
N VAL A 91 1.47 -21.11 -0.39
CA VAL A 91 1.00 -20.84 0.96
C VAL A 91 -0.49 -21.15 1.18
N ALA A 92 -1.24 -21.51 0.14
CA ALA A 92 -2.67 -21.83 0.25
C ALA A 92 -2.96 -22.93 1.29
N PRO A 93 -2.19 -24.04 1.35
CA PRO A 93 -2.42 -25.06 2.37
C PRO A 93 -2.23 -24.55 3.80
N TYR A 94 -1.31 -23.62 4.00
CA TYR A 94 -1.07 -23.00 5.31
C TYR A 94 -2.19 -22.04 5.70
N VAL A 95 -2.64 -21.21 4.78
CA VAL A 95 -3.79 -20.31 5.00
C VAL A 95 -5.05 -21.11 5.33
N ALA A 96 -5.27 -22.25 4.65
CA ALA A 96 -6.39 -23.13 4.96
C ALA A 96 -6.27 -23.75 6.36
N LYS A 97 -5.05 -24.09 6.79
CA LYS A 97 -4.77 -24.73 8.07
C LYS A 97 -4.84 -23.74 9.25
N TYR A 98 -4.40 -22.49 9.07
CA TYR A 98 -4.31 -21.49 10.13
C TYR A 98 -5.50 -20.50 10.05
N PRO A 99 -6.52 -20.70 10.91
CA PRO A 99 -7.75 -19.91 10.82
C PRO A 99 -7.56 -18.40 11.08
N ASN A 100 -6.50 -18.01 11.79
CA ASN A 100 -6.25 -16.60 12.09
C ASN A 100 -6.02 -15.79 10.81
N ILE A 101 -5.20 -16.29 9.87
CA ILE A 101 -4.94 -15.63 8.59
C ILE A 101 -6.25 -15.51 7.79
N ARG A 102 -6.95 -16.64 7.62
CA ARG A 102 -8.21 -16.66 6.87
C ARG A 102 -9.27 -15.76 7.49
N ASN A 103 -9.43 -15.79 8.82
CA ASN A 103 -10.42 -14.98 9.51
C ASN A 103 -10.10 -13.49 9.44
N TYR A 104 -8.81 -13.14 9.45
CA TYR A 104 -8.37 -11.76 9.25
C TYR A 104 -8.86 -11.22 7.90
N TYR A 105 -8.50 -11.89 6.80
CA TYR A 105 -8.89 -11.45 5.46
C TYR A 105 -10.40 -11.50 5.21
N ASN A 106 -11.10 -12.52 5.70
CA ASN A 106 -12.55 -12.59 5.59
C ASN A 106 -13.28 -11.48 6.34
N LYS A 107 -12.66 -10.91 7.37
CA LYS A 107 -13.21 -9.78 8.11
C LYS A 107 -12.99 -8.45 7.36
N MET A 108 -11.90 -8.35 6.63
CA MET A 108 -11.53 -7.16 5.84
C MET A 108 -12.27 -7.15 4.49
N ASP A 109 -11.92 -8.06 3.61
CA ASP A 109 -12.58 -8.32 2.32
C ASP A 109 -12.49 -9.83 2.02
N PRO A 110 -13.64 -10.53 1.97
CA PRO A 110 -13.66 -11.97 1.73
C PRO A 110 -13.12 -12.38 0.35
N ASN A 111 -12.99 -11.45 -0.60
CA ASN A 111 -12.44 -11.73 -1.92
C ASN A 111 -10.90 -11.60 -1.97
N THR A 112 -10.26 -11.05 -0.95
CA THR A 112 -8.80 -10.81 -0.95
C THR A 112 -8.01 -12.10 -1.22
N LEU A 113 -8.34 -13.19 -0.54
CA LEU A 113 -7.66 -14.46 -0.74
C LEU A 113 -7.97 -15.09 -2.10
N PHE A 114 -9.16 -14.87 -2.63
CA PHE A 114 -9.52 -15.32 -3.99
C PHE A 114 -8.63 -14.64 -5.04
N PHE A 115 -8.46 -13.32 -4.98
CA PHE A 115 -7.61 -12.59 -5.91
C PHE A 115 -6.10 -12.82 -5.71
N ALA A 116 -5.70 -13.34 -4.55
CA ALA A 116 -4.31 -13.74 -4.30
C ALA A 116 -3.98 -15.14 -4.84
N SER A 117 -4.98 -15.93 -5.21
CA SER A 117 -4.86 -17.29 -5.72
C SER A 117 -4.87 -17.31 -7.24
N ASP A 118 -4.18 -18.29 -7.82
CA ASP A 118 -4.27 -18.59 -9.25
C ASP A 118 -5.49 -19.47 -9.58
N ASP A 119 -5.68 -19.78 -10.86
CA ASP A 119 -6.79 -20.60 -11.34
C ASP A 119 -6.80 -22.03 -10.77
N SER A 120 -5.69 -22.53 -10.26
CA SER A 120 -5.58 -23.83 -9.59
C SER A 120 -5.93 -23.76 -8.10
N GLY A 121 -6.04 -22.55 -7.55
CA GLY A 121 -6.21 -22.29 -6.13
C GLY A 121 -4.89 -22.23 -5.35
N ALA A 122 -3.75 -22.28 -6.01
CA ALA A 122 -2.45 -22.07 -5.38
C ALA A 122 -2.22 -20.58 -5.09
N MET A 123 -1.51 -20.28 -4.02
CA MET A 123 -1.23 -18.93 -3.59
C MET A 123 0.25 -18.81 -3.19
N TYR A 124 1.00 -17.98 -3.91
CA TYR A 124 2.45 -17.82 -3.69
C TYR A 124 2.80 -16.50 -3.02
N ARG A 125 1.81 -15.77 -2.55
CA ARG A 125 1.98 -14.54 -1.78
C ARG A 125 0.86 -14.43 -0.74
N ILE A 126 1.17 -13.85 0.39
CA ILE A 126 0.17 -13.42 1.37
C ILE A 126 -0.10 -11.95 1.08
N PRO A 127 -1.34 -11.55 0.79
CA PRO A 127 -1.67 -10.15 0.56
C PRO A 127 -1.22 -9.29 1.73
N GLY A 128 -0.72 -8.10 1.42
CA GLY A 128 -0.48 -7.09 2.44
C GLY A 128 -1.78 -6.66 3.11
N ASP A 129 -1.65 -5.86 4.15
CA ASP A 129 -2.80 -5.29 4.83
C ASP A 129 -3.61 -4.45 3.84
N VAL A 130 -4.87 -4.81 3.65
CA VAL A 130 -5.83 -3.91 3.03
C VAL A 130 -6.30 -3.02 4.16
N ALA A 131 -5.54 -1.97 4.44
CA ALA A 131 -6.00 -0.93 5.33
C ALA A 131 -7.44 -0.54 4.96
N GLU A 132 -8.21 -0.08 5.95
CA GLU A 132 -9.45 0.70 5.74
C GLU A 132 -9.30 1.53 4.47
N PRO A 133 -10.34 1.68 3.63
CA PRO A 133 -10.18 2.32 2.35
C PRO A 133 -9.32 3.57 2.50
N SER A 134 -8.10 3.50 1.97
CA SER A 134 -7.23 4.65 1.92
C SER A 134 -7.90 5.63 0.96
N CYS A 135 -8.52 6.64 1.51
CA CYS A 135 -9.06 7.71 0.70
C CYS A 135 -8.11 8.89 0.78
N GLU A 136 -7.74 9.39 -0.36
CA GLU A 136 -7.18 10.71 -0.43
C GLU A 136 -8.25 11.69 0.06
N VAL A 137 -7.83 12.62 0.90
CA VAL A 137 -8.70 13.67 1.41
C VAL A 137 -8.15 15.03 1.00
N LEU A 138 -9.04 15.91 0.61
CA LEU A 138 -8.71 17.29 0.37
C LEU A 138 -8.76 18.06 1.70
N TRP A 139 -7.61 18.62 2.10
CA TRP A 139 -7.53 19.51 3.24
C TRP A 139 -7.72 20.94 2.79
N ILE A 140 -8.58 21.67 3.49
CA ILE A 140 -8.81 23.09 3.22
C ILE A 140 -8.50 23.92 4.47
N ARG A 141 -7.91 25.09 4.29
CA ARG A 141 -7.57 26.01 5.36
C ARG A 141 -8.83 26.73 5.84
N GLN A 142 -9.36 26.32 7.00
CA GLN A 142 -10.55 26.93 7.58
C GLN A 142 -10.33 28.41 7.94
N ASP A 143 -9.15 28.73 8.46
CA ASP A 143 -8.79 30.09 8.81
C ASP A 143 -8.77 31.04 7.59
N TRP A 144 -8.40 30.54 6.42
CA TRP A 144 -8.46 31.31 5.17
C TRP A 144 -9.89 31.51 4.67
N LEU A 145 -10.73 30.49 4.80
CA LEU A 145 -12.16 30.64 4.53
C LEU A 145 -12.78 31.70 5.43
N ASP A 146 -12.49 31.65 6.73
CA ASP A 146 -13.01 32.60 7.71
C ASP A 146 -12.55 34.04 7.39
N ASN A 147 -11.27 34.23 7.06
CA ASN A 147 -10.71 35.53 6.72
C ASN A 147 -11.38 36.13 5.47
N LEU A 148 -11.61 35.31 4.45
CA LEU A 148 -12.26 35.75 3.20
C LEU A 148 -13.80 35.67 3.28
N LYS A 149 -14.37 35.20 4.39
CA LYS A 149 -15.81 35.00 4.60
C LYS A 149 -16.45 34.08 3.57
N LEU A 150 -15.74 33.02 3.25
CA LEU A 150 -16.18 31.95 2.35
C LEU A 150 -16.67 30.75 3.17
N GLU A 151 -17.64 30.04 2.63
CA GLU A 151 -18.12 28.79 3.18
C GLU A 151 -17.26 27.62 2.68
N VAL A 152 -17.33 26.47 3.38
CA VAL A 152 -16.70 25.25 2.91
C VAL A 152 -17.37 24.80 1.60
N PRO A 153 -16.63 24.64 0.49
CA PRO A 153 -17.21 24.30 -0.79
C PRO A 153 -17.84 22.90 -0.77
N THR A 154 -18.99 22.76 -1.40
CA THR A 154 -19.75 21.52 -1.52
C THR A 154 -19.87 21.02 -2.96
N THR A 155 -19.49 21.88 -3.91
CA THR A 155 -19.45 21.57 -5.34
C THR A 155 -18.07 21.89 -5.92
N ILE A 156 -17.79 21.35 -7.10
CA ILE A 156 -16.53 21.65 -7.82
C ILE A 156 -16.44 23.13 -8.21
N ASP A 157 -17.54 23.72 -8.62
CA ASP A 157 -17.58 25.15 -9.00
C ASP A 157 -17.27 26.03 -7.79
N GLU A 158 -17.87 25.75 -6.62
CA GLU A 158 -17.58 26.47 -5.38
C GLU A 158 -16.12 26.27 -4.95
N LEU A 159 -15.57 25.07 -5.16
CA LEU A 159 -14.17 24.79 -4.84
C LEU A 159 -13.22 25.57 -5.77
N GLU A 160 -13.55 25.72 -7.06
CA GLU A 160 -12.80 26.57 -7.99
C GLU A 160 -12.79 28.03 -7.53
N GLU A 161 -13.96 28.55 -7.09
CA GLU A 161 -14.07 29.91 -6.57
C GLU A 161 -13.20 30.10 -5.30
N VAL A 162 -13.24 29.15 -4.38
CA VAL A 162 -12.40 29.17 -3.17
C VAL A 162 -10.92 29.14 -3.51
N MET A 163 -10.49 28.28 -4.43
CA MET A 163 -9.09 28.21 -4.84
C MET A 163 -8.61 29.49 -5.50
N ARG A 164 -9.47 30.11 -6.32
CA ARG A 164 -9.17 31.40 -6.93
C ARG A 164 -9.00 32.48 -5.85
N ALA A 165 -9.94 32.58 -4.92
CA ALA A 165 -9.88 33.53 -3.82
C ALA A 165 -8.64 33.30 -2.94
N PHE A 166 -8.27 32.07 -2.67
CA PHE A 166 -7.05 31.72 -1.92
C PHE A 166 -5.77 32.13 -2.65
N THR A 167 -5.81 32.23 -3.97
CA THR A 167 -4.65 32.68 -4.76
C THR A 167 -4.61 34.21 -4.93
N GLU A 168 -5.78 34.88 -5.06
CA GLU A 168 -5.83 36.27 -5.52
C GLU A 168 -6.17 37.27 -4.39
N ASP A 169 -6.77 36.83 -3.28
CA ASP A 169 -7.39 37.70 -2.28
C ASP A 169 -6.64 37.76 -0.93
N ASP A 170 -5.34 37.43 -0.90
CA ASP A 170 -4.49 37.51 0.30
C ASP A 170 -5.16 36.89 1.55
N PRO A 171 -5.45 35.60 1.56
CA PRO A 171 -6.22 34.94 2.62
C PRO A 171 -5.52 34.93 3.98
N ASP A 172 -4.21 35.08 4.04
CA ASP A 172 -3.45 35.15 5.28
C ASP A 172 -3.22 36.59 5.79
N GLY A 173 -3.60 37.60 4.98
CA GLY A 173 -3.58 39.00 5.35
C GLY A 173 -2.19 39.59 5.49
N ASN A 174 -1.17 39.00 4.85
CA ASN A 174 0.20 39.48 4.96
C ASN A 174 0.59 40.59 3.97
N GLY A 175 -0.31 40.90 3.01
CA GLY A 175 -0.14 41.93 2.00
C GLY A 175 0.81 41.52 0.86
N GLN A 176 1.09 40.23 0.70
CA GLN A 176 1.93 39.70 -0.35
C GLN A 176 1.11 38.73 -1.23
N ASP A 177 1.50 38.59 -2.48
CA ASP A 177 0.92 37.62 -3.44
C ASP A 177 1.75 36.34 -3.41
N ASP A 178 1.59 35.57 -2.32
CA ASP A 178 2.40 34.39 -2.03
C ASP A 178 1.59 33.15 -1.58
N THR A 179 0.26 33.24 -1.70
CA THR A 179 -0.66 32.13 -1.38
C THR A 179 -1.18 31.44 -2.64
N TYR A 180 -1.53 30.17 -2.50
CA TYR A 180 -2.01 29.34 -3.61
C TYR A 180 -3.24 28.54 -3.19
N GLY A 181 -4.23 28.49 -4.08
CA GLY A 181 -5.48 27.76 -3.84
C GLY A 181 -5.33 26.24 -3.82
N LEU A 182 -4.36 25.71 -4.55
CA LEU A 182 -4.07 24.28 -4.59
C LEU A 182 -2.57 24.04 -4.65
N GLY A 183 -2.06 23.25 -3.74
CA GLY A 183 -0.72 22.69 -3.79
C GLY A 183 -0.80 21.20 -4.09
N GLY A 184 0.10 20.69 -4.90
CA GLY A 184 0.12 19.30 -5.26
C GLY A 184 1.50 18.78 -5.62
N ASP A 185 1.69 17.50 -5.44
CA ASP A 185 2.82 16.75 -5.92
C ASP A 185 2.61 16.42 -7.41
N GLY A 186 3.59 16.76 -8.24
CA GLY A 186 3.56 16.49 -9.69
C GLY A 186 4.12 15.10 -10.06
N TYR A 187 4.51 14.31 -9.09
CA TYR A 187 5.19 13.04 -9.38
C TYR A 187 4.24 11.97 -9.94
N ASP A 188 3.07 11.78 -9.31
CA ASP A 188 2.15 10.69 -9.67
C ASP A 188 0.69 11.12 -9.86
N PHE A 189 0.43 12.40 -9.98
CA PHE A 189 -0.91 12.99 -10.11
C PHE A 189 -1.87 12.74 -8.94
N ARG A 190 -1.45 12.16 -7.82
CA ARG A 190 -2.32 11.86 -6.67
C ARG A 190 -3.04 13.09 -6.16
N SER A 191 -2.35 14.22 -6.13
CA SER A 191 -2.95 15.50 -5.73
C SER A 191 -4.14 15.93 -6.59
N PHE A 192 -4.27 15.37 -7.80
CA PHE A 192 -5.34 15.69 -8.73
C PHE A 192 -6.43 14.60 -8.80
N TRP A 193 -6.26 13.48 -8.12
CA TRP A 193 -7.25 12.40 -8.14
C TRP A 193 -8.66 12.80 -7.72
N PRO A 194 -8.88 13.60 -6.66
CA PRO A 194 -10.22 14.06 -6.32
C PRO A 194 -10.92 14.79 -7.46
N TRP A 195 -10.16 15.55 -8.25
CA TRP A 195 -10.66 16.28 -9.42
C TRP A 195 -10.99 15.34 -10.57
N ILE A 196 -10.09 14.41 -10.87
CA ILE A 196 -10.32 13.42 -11.92
C ILE A 196 -11.54 12.57 -11.58
N GLN A 197 -11.65 12.11 -10.34
CA GLN A 197 -12.77 11.30 -9.86
C GLN A 197 -14.10 12.05 -9.83
N ALA A 198 -14.09 13.37 -9.73
CA ALA A 198 -15.31 14.18 -9.78
C ALA A 198 -15.95 14.19 -11.18
N TYR A 199 -15.16 13.98 -12.23
CA TYR A 199 -15.61 13.99 -13.62
C TYR A 199 -15.64 12.60 -14.25
N ASP A 200 -14.85 11.66 -13.74
CA ASP A 200 -14.77 10.30 -14.24
C ASP A 200 -14.45 9.34 -13.09
N TYR A 201 -15.04 8.15 -13.11
CA TYR A 201 -14.78 7.10 -12.11
C TYR A 201 -13.42 6.43 -12.27
N THR A 202 -12.65 6.80 -13.27
CA THR A 202 -11.40 6.16 -13.58
C THR A 202 -10.27 6.70 -12.70
N HIS A 203 -9.83 5.88 -11.75
CA HIS A 203 -8.45 5.90 -11.36
C HIS A 203 -7.60 5.76 -12.63
N TYR A 204 -6.58 6.59 -12.80
CA TYR A 204 -5.70 6.42 -13.94
C TYR A 204 -5.29 4.94 -14.09
N ALA A 205 -5.26 4.45 -15.33
CA ALA A 205 -4.90 3.08 -15.68
C ALA A 205 -5.82 1.96 -15.12
N ASN A 206 -7.09 2.23 -14.92
CA ASN A 206 -8.08 1.21 -14.57
C ASN A 206 -9.04 0.91 -15.71
N TRP A 207 -9.49 -0.33 -15.75
CA TRP A 207 -10.56 -0.73 -16.61
C TRP A 207 -11.90 -0.29 -16.03
N VAL A 208 -12.74 0.30 -16.87
CA VAL A 208 -14.10 0.69 -16.52
C VAL A 208 -15.10 0.01 -17.42
N VAL A 209 -16.30 -0.17 -16.91
CA VAL A 209 -17.43 -0.66 -17.70
C VAL A 209 -18.35 0.52 -17.92
N ASP A 210 -18.58 0.89 -19.18
CA ASP A 210 -19.50 1.97 -19.52
C ASP A 210 -20.97 1.57 -19.32
N ASP A 211 -21.90 2.53 -19.46
CA ASP A 211 -23.33 2.30 -19.30
C ASP A 211 -23.90 1.27 -20.30
N ALA A 212 -23.22 1.00 -21.38
CA ALA A 212 -23.58 -0.01 -22.38
C ALA A 212 -22.98 -1.40 -22.07
N GLY A 213 -22.19 -1.53 -21.01
CA GLY A 213 -21.54 -2.77 -20.61
C GLY A 213 -20.23 -3.07 -21.34
N ASN A 214 -19.65 -2.09 -22.06
CA ASN A 214 -18.35 -2.28 -22.71
C ASN A 214 -17.22 -1.97 -21.75
N VAL A 215 -16.16 -2.78 -21.81
CA VAL A 215 -14.94 -2.56 -21.05
C VAL A 215 -14.07 -1.53 -21.79
N GLN A 216 -13.66 -0.49 -21.08
CA GLN A 216 -12.79 0.60 -21.55
C GLN A 216 -11.58 0.74 -20.63
N TYR A 217 -10.47 1.26 -21.19
CA TYR A 217 -9.22 1.53 -20.46
C TYR A 217 -8.90 3.00 -20.51
#